data_8fc5c3d89651d3824164bb5b7bfd0d2b
#
_entry.id   8fc5c3d89651d3824164bb5b7bfd0d2b
#
_cell.length_a   1.000
_cell.length_b   1.000
_cell.length_c   1.000
_cell.angle_alpha   90.00
_cell.angle_beta   90.00
_cell.angle_gamma   90.00
#
_symmetry.space_group_name_H-M   'P 1'
#
loop_
_entity.id
_entity.type
_entity.pdbx_description
1 polymer ?
#
loop_
_entity_poly.entity_id
_entity_poly.type
_entity_poly.pdbx_seq_one_letter_code
_entity_poly.pdbx_strand_id
1 'polypeptide(L)'
;LWSMPPVVFGNMPNDGGFLSDYSNEDYQSIIEQYPDAKPLFKKFVGASEFINNKTRWCLWLKDVHPNLIKKIPPIIEAVENVKQLRLKSNREATKKLAAVPALFGEIRQPTTTYIIIPRHSSQNRKYIPMGFVSPDIICGDANLLMPNATLYHFGILMSNAHNAWVKTVCGRIKSDYRYSVNVVYNNFPWPNSTDIQVQKIESTAKAILDARALYPDWSLADLYDENFMPKELRKAHQDNDRAVMDAYGFTKGTAARTSESA
;
A
#
# COMPACT_ATOMS: atom_id res chain seq x y z
N LEU A 1 -23.75 0.39 10.44
CA LEU A 1 -22.87 -0.77 10.30
C LEU A 1 -22.09 -0.60 9.00
N TRP A 2 -20.79 -0.48 9.09
CA TRP A 2 -19.88 -0.16 7.99
C TRP A 2 -19.90 -1.28 6.94
N SER A 3 -20.41 -0.99 5.77
CA SER A 3 -20.34 -1.88 4.59
C SER A 3 -19.00 -1.72 3.82
N MET A 4 -18.12 -0.81 4.27
CA MET A 4 -16.85 -0.53 3.59
C MET A 4 -15.82 -1.62 3.88
N PRO A 5 -14.95 -1.96 2.92
CA PRO A 5 -13.91 -2.97 3.11
C PRO A 5 -13.02 -2.62 4.30
N PRO A 6 -12.63 -3.60 5.13
CA PRO A 6 -11.71 -3.33 6.23
C PRO A 6 -10.33 -2.93 5.70
N VAL A 7 -9.67 -2.03 6.42
CA VAL A 7 -8.26 -1.69 6.19
C VAL A 7 -7.42 -2.32 7.28
N VAL A 8 -6.39 -3.05 6.88
CA VAL A 8 -5.48 -3.76 7.78
C VAL A 8 -4.03 -3.37 7.51
N PHE A 9 -3.13 -3.65 8.45
CA PHE A 9 -1.70 -3.49 8.23
C PHE A 9 -1.20 -4.50 7.19
N GLY A 10 -0.15 -4.14 6.44
CA GLY A 10 0.60 -5.07 5.64
C GLY A 10 1.27 -6.19 6.45
N ASN A 11 1.93 -7.10 5.77
CA ASN A 11 2.62 -8.22 6.41
C ASN A 11 3.83 -7.69 7.20
N MET A 12 4.02 -8.19 8.41
CA MET A 12 5.16 -7.84 9.26
C MET A 12 6.19 -8.97 9.26
N PRO A 13 7.36 -8.78 8.63
CA PRO A 13 8.36 -9.85 8.54
C PRO A 13 8.91 -10.27 9.91
N ASN A 14 9.29 -9.30 10.75
CA ASN A 14 9.96 -9.57 12.03
C ASN A 14 11.11 -10.57 11.88
N ASP A 15 12.00 -10.30 10.92
CA ASP A 15 13.00 -11.23 10.41
C ASP A 15 14.42 -10.65 10.32
N GLY A 16 14.59 -9.34 10.64
CA GLY A 16 15.88 -8.65 10.49
C GLY A 16 16.34 -8.47 9.06
N GLY A 17 15.42 -8.62 8.09
CA GLY A 17 15.71 -8.53 6.66
C GLY A 17 16.06 -9.87 6.00
N PHE A 18 16.30 -10.94 6.78
CA PHE A 18 16.74 -12.23 6.23
C PHE A 18 15.73 -12.90 5.29
N LEU A 19 14.44 -12.60 5.40
CA LEU A 19 13.42 -13.06 4.44
C LEU A 19 12.89 -11.94 3.55
N SER A 20 12.97 -10.68 3.98
CA SER A 20 12.22 -9.58 3.36
C SER A 20 13.06 -8.52 2.67
N ASP A 21 14.38 -8.68 2.61
CA ASP A 21 15.28 -7.64 2.10
C ASP A 21 16.31 -8.22 1.12
N TYR A 22 15.83 -8.59 -0.08
CA TYR A 22 16.68 -9.04 -1.19
C TYR A 22 16.66 -7.99 -2.30
N SER A 23 17.84 -7.58 -2.76
CA SER A 23 18.00 -6.79 -3.95
C SER A 23 17.67 -7.62 -5.22
N ASN A 24 17.61 -6.95 -6.37
CA ASN A 24 17.44 -7.68 -7.63
C ASN A 24 18.66 -8.54 -7.95
N GLU A 25 19.84 -8.09 -7.59
CA GLU A 25 21.11 -8.79 -7.73
C GLU A 25 21.15 -10.06 -6.88
N ASP A 26 20.75 -9.96 -5.60
CA ASP A 26 20.65 -11.12 -4.69
C ASP A 26 19.70 -12.17 -5.25
N TYR A 27 18.50 -11.73 -5.67
CA TYR A 27 17.50 -12.61 -6.29
C TYR A 27 18.06 -13.33 -7.51
N GLN A 28 18.67 -12.60 -8.46
CA GLN A 28 19.23 -13.19 -9.68
C GLN A 28 20.33 -14.19 -9.36
N SER A 29 21.27 -13.83 -8.48
CA SER A 29 22.37 -14.71 -8.07
C SER A 29 21.88 -16.03 -7.49
N ILE A 30 20.83 -15.97 -6.63
CA ILE A 30 20.29 -17.18 -6.01
C ILE A 30 19.57 -18.05 -7.04
N ILE A 31 18.75 -17.49 -7.93
CA ILE A 31 17.97 -18.30 -8.89
C ILE A 31 18.82 -18.84 -10.03
N GLU A 32 19.95 -18.22 -10.38
CA GLU A 32 20.94 -18.76 -11.30
C GLU A 32 21.62 -20.01 -10.76
N GLN A 33 21.99 -19.98 -9.48
CA GLN A 33 22.62 -21.12 -8.81
C GLN A 33 21.61 -22.20 -8.39
N TYR A 34 20.40 -21.78 -8.00
CA TYR A 34 19.33 -22.65 -7.52
C TYR A 34 18.02 -22.32 -8.23
N PRO A 35 17.77 -22.81 -9.46
CA PRO A 35 16.56 -22.48 -10.24
C PRO A 35 15.24 -22.81 -9.50
N ASP A 36 15.24 -23.84 -8.67
CA ASP A 36 14.10 -24.24 -7.83
C ASP A 36 13.73 -23.19 -6.77
N ALA A 37 14.61 -22.21 -6.51
CA ALA A 37 14.33 -21.10 -5.60
C ALA A 37 13.37 -20.05 -6.20
N LYS A 38 13.30 -19.95 -7.53
CA LYS A 38 12.53 -18.91 -8.23
C LYS A 38 11.07 -18.76 -7.73
N PRO A 39 10.27 -19.82 -7.59
CA PRO A 39 8.90 -19.71 -7.11
C PRO A 39 8.77 -19.31 -5.62
N LEU A 40 9.87 -19.37 -4.86
CA LEU A 40 9.90 -19.00 -3.44
C LEU A 40 10.09 -17.50 -3.23
N PHE A 41 10.51 -16.78 -4.27
CA PHE A 41 10.63 -15.34 -4.24
C PHE A 41 9.36 -14.67 -4.73
N LYS A 42 8.96 -13.61 -4.05
CA LYS A 42 7.89 -12.69 -4.44
C LYS A 42 8.41 -11.25 -4.39
N LYS A 43 7.87 -10.38 -5.25
CA LYS A 43 8.13 -8.94 -5.09
C LYS A 43 7.60 -8.47 -3.74
N PHE A 44 8.40 -7.67 -3.03
CA PHE A 44 8.03 -7.10 -1.74
C PHE A 44 7.92 -5.58 -1.86
N VAL A 45 6.81 -5.03 -1.37
CA VAL A 45 6.52 -3.61 -1.48
C VAL A 45 6.31 -3.00 -0.10
N GLY A 46 7.28 -2.22 0.36
CA GLY A 46 7.14 -1.26 1.44
C GLY A 46 6.69 0.10 0.90
N ALA A 47 6.67 1.12 1.76
CA ALA A 47 6.27 2.47 1.35
C ALA A 47 7.23 3.10 0.32
N SER A 48 8.53 2.88 0.50
CA SER A 48 9.55 3.39 -0.42
C SER A 48 9.45 2.75 -1.80
N GLU A 49 9.30 1.42 -1.86
CA GLU A 49 9.19 0.67 -3.10
C GLU A 49 7.94 1.09 -3.88
N PHE A 50 6.80 1.23 -3.18
CA PHE A 50 5.55 1.65 -3.80
C PHE A 50 5.60 3.06 -4.39
N ILE A 51 6.14 4.01 -3.63
CA ILE A 51 6.17 5.42 -4.04
C ILE A 51 7.22 5.69 -5.11
N ASN A 52 8.40 5.05 -5.02
CA ASN A 52 9.53 5.34 -5.90
C ASN A 52 9.76 4.26 -6.97
N ASN A 53 8.81 3.36 -7.18
CA ASN A 53 8.88 2.27 -8.16
C ASN A 53 10.16 1.44 -8.05
N LYS A 54 10.60 1.14 -6.80
CA LYS A 54 11.80 0.34 -6.54
C LYS A 54 11.45 -1.15 -6.49
N THR A 55 12.36 -1.97 -6.98
CA THR A 55 12.22 -3.43 -6.88
C THR A 55 12.93 -3.94 -5.64
N ARG A 56 12.21 -4.71 -4.83
CA ARG A 56 12.73 -5.50 -3.72
C ARG A 56 12.03 -6.86 -3.72
N TRP A 57 12.71 -7.89 -3.26
CA TRP A 57 12.22 -9.25 -3.21
C TRP A 57 12.15 -9.75 -1.77
N CYS A 58 11.28 -10.71 -1.54
CA CYS A 58 11.24 -11.47 -0.29
C CYS A 58 11.13 -12.96 -0.57
N LEU A 59 11.62 -13.77 0.35
CA LEU A 59 11.30 -15.18 0.45
C LEU A 59 9.91 -15.33 1.05
N TRP A 60 8.97 -15.84 0.25
CA TRP A 60 7.60 -16.11 0.68
C TRP A 60 7.41 -17.62 0.82
N LEU A 61 7.67 -18.12 2.03
CA LEU A 61 7.73 -19.55 2.31
C LEU A 61 6.43 -20.11 2.92
N LYS A 62 5.37 -19.31 2.94
CA LYS A 62 4.03 -19.77 3.33
C LYS A 62 3.57 -20.89 2.40
N ASP A 63 3.10 -21.99 2.97
CA ASP A 63 2.59 -23.17 2.26
C ASP A 63 3.63 -23.88 1.37
N VAL A 64 4.93 -23.58 1.52
CA VAL A 64 6.02 -24.25 0.82
C VAL A 64 6.38 -25.55 1.54
N HIS A 65 6.54 -26.63 0.76
CA HIS A 65 6.92 -27.93 1.32
C HIS A 65 8.36 -27.87 1.90
N PRO A 66 8.61 -28.29 3.14
CA PRO A 66 9.93 -28.18 3.78
C PRO A 66 11.08 -28.84 3.01
N ASN A 67 10.79 -29.91 2.25
CA ASN A 67 11.83 -30.58 1.46
C ASN A 67 12.39 -29.72 0.31
N LEU A 68 11.62 -28.75 -0.20
CA LEU A 68 12.12 -27.80 -1.18
C LEU A 68 13.09 -26.81 -0.52
N ILE A 69 12.69 -26.26 0.63
CA ILE A 69 13.53 -25.34 1.41
C ILE A 69 14.89 -26.00 1.75
N LYS A 70 14.87 -27.27 2.17
CA LYS A 70 16.08 -28.03 2.57
C LYS A 70 17.07 -28.30 1.44
N LYS A 71 16.67 -28.14 0.17
CA LYS A 71 17.55 -28.32 -0.98
C LYS A 71 18.33 -27.05 -1.37
N ILE A 72 17.99 -25.92 -0.76
CA ILE A 72 18.52 -24.61 -1.16
C ILE A 72 19.27 -23.97 0.02
N PRO A 73 20.61 -24.17 0.11
CA PRO A 73 21.39 -23.75 1.27
C PRO A 73 21.21 -22.26 1.65
N PRO A 74 21.19 -21.29 0.73
CA PRO A 74 20.98 -19.89 1.11
C PRO A 74 19.64 -19.64 1.81
N ILE A 75 18.58 -20.40 1.47
CA ILE A 75 17.27 -20.27 2.11
C ILE A 75 17.26 -20.89 3.51
N ILE A 76 17.96 -22.02 3.68
CA ILE A 76 18.15 -22.64 5.01
C ILE A 76 18.87 -21.66 5.94
N GLU A 77 19.94 -21.04 5.46
CA GLU A 77 20.71 -20.06 6.20
C GLU A 77 19.86 -18.86 6.62
N ALA A 78 19.08 -18.30 5.68
CA ALA A 78 18.15 -17.22 5.96
C ALA A 78 17.14 -17.58 7.05
N VAL A 79 16.54 -18.77 6.97
CA VAL A 79 15.57 -19.27 7.96
C VAL A 79 16.22 -19.47 9.33
N GLU A 80 17.44 -20.01 9.39
CA GLU A 80 18.17 -20.19 10.66
C GLU A 80 18.55 -18.83 11.28
N ASN A 81 18.98 -17.88 10.46
CA ASN A 81 19.28 -16.50 10.92
C ASN A 81 18.03 -15.84 11.53
N VAL A 82 16.85 -16.01 10.93
CA VAL A 82 15.58 -15.53 11.50
C VAL A 82 15.29 -16.19 12.84
N LYS A 83 15.49 -17.51 12.94
CA LYS A 83 15.29 -18.23 14.19
C LYS A 83 16.19 -17.70 15.30
N GLN A 84 17.49 -17.54 15.04
CA GLN A 84 18.45 -17.01 16.00
C GLN A 84 18.13 -15.58 16.40
N LEU A 85 17.75 -14.71 15.45
CA LEU A 85 17.31 -13.36 15.73
C LEU A 85 16.12 -13.33 16.69
N ARG A 86 15.09 -14.15 16.42
CA ARG A 86 13.88 -14.21 17.23
C ARG A 86 14.13 -14.76 18.63
N LEU A 87 15.00 -15.76 18.77
CA LEU A 87 15.40 -16.30 20.07
C LEU A 87 16.13 -15.27 20.95
N LYS A 88 16.91 -14.40 20.35
CA LYS A 88 17.66 -13.33 21.05
C LYS A 88 16.78 -12.14 21.46
N SER A 89 15.52 -12.08 21.03
CA SER A 89 14.62 -10.97 21.33
C SER A 89 14.31 -10.88 22.83
N ASN A 90 14.15 -9.66 23.34
CA ASN A 90 13.65 -9.43 24.71
C ASN A 90 12.13 -9.54 24.82
N ARG A 91 11.41 -9.72 23.70
CA ARG A 91 9.94 -9.82 23.65
C ARG A 91 9.52 -11.28 23.57
N GLU A 92 8.79 -11.77 24.54
CA GLU A 92 8.31 -13.17 24.57
C GLU A 92 7.44 -13.53 23.35
N ALA A 93 6.63 -12.59 22.85
CA ALA A 93 5.87 -12.78 21.62
C ALA A 93 6.77 -13.04 20.40
N THR A 94 7.90 -12.33 20.29
CA THR A 94 8.88 -12.54 19.20
C THR A 94 9.61 -13.87 19.38
N LYS A 95 10.00 -14.25 20.61
CA LYS A 95 10.64 -15.56 20.86
C LYS A 95 9.75 -16.73 20.43
N LYS A 96 8.43 -16.65 20.67
CA LYS A 96 7.49 -17.68 20.23
C LYS A 96 7.49 -17.87 18.71
N LEU A 97 7.73 -16.81 17.94
CA LEU A 97 7.82 -16.90 16.48
C LEU A 97 9.07 -17.64 15.99
N ALA A 98 10.06 -17.88 16.85
CA ALA A 98 11.22 -18.72 16.52
C ALA A 98 10.86 -20.19 16.25
N ALA A 99 9.68 -20.65 16.64
CA ALA A 99 9.16 -21.96 16.30
C ALA A 99 8.77 -22.10 14.81
N VAL A 100 8.50 -20.99 14.14
CA VAL A 100 8.10 -20.93 12.72
C VAL A 100 8.96 -19.93 11.94
N PRO A 101 10.29 -20.13 11.90
CA PRO A 101 11.23 -19.13 11.39
C PRO A 101 11.12 -18.89 9.87
N ALA A 102 10.55 -19.82 9.12
CA ALA A 102 10.31 -19.69 7.69
C ALA A 102 9.13 -18.75 7.35
N LEU A 103 8.34 -18.36 8.33
CA LEU A 103 7.17 -17.50 8.11
C LEU A 103 7.43 -16.08 8.61
N PHE A 104 6.79 -15.11 7.95
CA PHE A 104 6.70 -13.75 8.48
C PHE A 104 6.03 -13.77 9.86
N GLY A 105 6.38 -12.84 10.72
CA GLY A 105 5.84 -12.73 12.07
C GLY A 105 4.32 -12.53 12.09
N GLU A 106 3.81 -11.75 11.11
CA GLU A 106 2.38 -11.61 10.89
C GLU A 106 2.09 -11.61 9.38
N ILE A 107 1.17 -12.50 8.97
CA ILE A 107 0.76 -12.66 7.58
C ILE A 107 -0.67 -12.14 7.43
N ARG A 108 -0.84 -11.11 6.60
CA ARG A 108 -2.13 -10.47 6.30
C ARG A 108 -2.32 -10.29 4.79
N GLN A 109 -1.57 -11.04 3.97
CA GLN A 109 -1.58 -10.93 2.53
C GLN A 109 -2.95 -11.29 1.96
N PRO A 110 -3.61 -10.38 1.21
CA PRO A 110 -4.86 -10.68 0.52
C PRO A 110 -4.68 -11.72 -0.59
N THR A 111 -5.74 -12.45 -0.88
CA THR A 111 -5.82 -13.40 -2.01
C THR A 111 -6.39 -12.77 -3.28
N THR A 112 -6.88 -11.55 -3.19
CA THR A 112 -7.44 -10.76 -4.31
C THR A 112 -6.65 -9.47 -4.47
N THR A 113 -6.83 -8.78 -5.60
CA THR A 113 -6.32 -7.41 -5.79
C THR A 113 -6.75 -6.51 -4.63
N TYR A 114 -5.85 -5.67 -4.19
CA TYR A 114 -6.06 -4.79 -3.04
C TYR A 114 -5.49 -3.40 -3.30
N ILE A 115 -5.96 -2.39 -2.56
CA ILE A 115 -5.36 -1.06 -2.57
C ILE A 115 -4.27 -0.99 -1.50
N ILE A 116 -3.10 -0.47 -1.87
CA ILE A 116 -2.06 -0.02 -0.94
C ILE A 116 -2.35 1.43 -0.54
N ILE A 117 -2.32 1.67 0.77
CA ILE A 117 -2.40 2.98 1.40
C ILE A 117 -1.09 3.20 2.17
N PRO A 118 -0.18 4.08 1.73
CA PRO A 118 1.04 4.39 2.46
C PRO A 118 0.72 4.98 3.84
N ARG A 119 1.36 4.46 4.89
CA ARG A 119 1.19 4.99 6.25
C ARG A 119 1.84 6.36 6.46
N HIS A 120 2.83 6.68 5.63
CA HIS A 120 3.52 7.97 5.67
C HIS A 120 3.44 8.64 4.31
N SER A 121 3.13 9.92 4.29
CA SER A 121 3.12 10.73 3.07
C SER A 121 3.58 12.14 3.38
N SER A 122 4.37 12.71 2.45
CA SER A 122 4.82 14.09 2.56
C SER A 122 3.65 15.07 2.65
N GLN A 123 3.75 16.05 3.53
CA GLN A 123 2.77 17.14 3.65
C GLN A 123 2.66 17.98 2.37
N ASN A 124 3.70 17.97 1.53
CA ASN A 124 3.75 18.74 0.29
C ASN A 124 2.91 18.11 -0.83
N ARG A 125 2.45 16.86 -0.69
CA ARG A 125 1.58 16.23 -1.67
C ARG A 125 0.14 16.65 -1.49
N LYS A 126 -0.49 17.08 -2.59
CA LYS A 126 -1.92 17.39 -2.60
C LYS A 126 -2.77 16.14 -2.37
N TYR A 127 -2.38 15.03 -2.97
CA TYR A 127 -3.02 13.73 -2.84
C TYR A 127 -2.03 12.69 -2.31
N ILE A 128 -2.46 11.86 -1.37
CA ILE A 128 -1.68 10.70 -0.91
C ILE A 128 -1.75 9.64 -2.01
N PRO A 129 -0.61 9.26 -2.63
CA PRO A 129 -0.63 8.26 -3.69
C PRO A 129 -1.04 6.89 -3.15
N MET A 130 -2.12 6.36 -3.67
CA MET A 130 -2.61 5.00 -3.41
C MET A 130 -2.73 4.25 -4.74
N GLY A 131 -2.84 2.94 -4.73
CA GLY A 131 -2.97 2.17 -5.97
C GLY A 131 -3.35 0.73 -5.75
N PHE A 132 -3.90 0.13 -6.79
CA PHE A 132 -4.19 -1.30 -6.83
C PHE A 132 -2.92 -2.12 -7.06
N VAL A 133 -2.83 -3.24 -6.37
CA VAL A 133 -1.71 -4.18 -6.46
C VAL A 133 -2.23 -5.61 -6.52
N SER A 134 -1.57 -6.45 -7.32
CA SER A 134 -1.84 -7.88 -7.43
C SER A 134 -1.55 -8.61 -6.12
N PRO A 135 -2.32 -9.67 -5.78
CA PRO A 135 -2.05 -10.50 -4.61
C PRO A 135 -0.70 -11.21 -4.66
N ASP A 136 -0.08 -11.33 -5.83
CA ASP A 136 1.27 -11.90 -6.00
C ASP A 136 2.40 -11.02 -5.46
N ILE A 137 2.12 -9.75 -5.21
CA ILE A 137 3.07 -8.82 -4.62
C ILE A 137 2.82 -8.76 -3.12
N ILE A 138 3.84 -9.05 -2.34
CA ILE A 138 3.75 -9.04 -0.87
C ILE A 138 3.92 -7.62 -0.36
N CYS A 139 2.94 -7.13 0.39
CA CYS A 139 3.00 -5.79 0.94
C CYS A 139 3.43 -5.80 2.40
N GLY A 140 4.46 -5.01 2.73
CA GLY A 140 4.95 -4.83 4.09
C GLY A 140 4.12 -3.87 4.95
N ASP A 141 4.32 -3.92 6.26
CA ASP A 141 3.58 -3.18 7.30
C ASP A 141 3.87 -1.65 7.35
N ALA A 142 4.80 -1.19 6.51
CA ALA A 142 4.94 0.24 6.22
C ALA A 142 3.74 0.82 5.43
N ASN A 143 2.87 -0.05 4.94
CA ASN A 143 1.63 0.28 4.26
C ASN A 143 0.42 -0.34 4.98
N LEU A 144 -0.76 0.14 4.61
CA LEU A 144 -2.05 -0.46 4.92
C LEU A 144 -2.62 -1.08 3.65
N LEU A 145 -3.43 -2.12 3.82
CA LEU A 145 -4.07 -2.87 2.74
C LEU A 145 -5.59 -2.72 2.85
N MET A 146 -6.24 -2.49 1.71
CA MET A 146 -7.69 -2.57 1.58
C MET A 146 -8.04 -3.69 0.60
N PRO A 147 -8.30 -4.93 1.09
CA PRO A 147 -8.78 -6.02 0.24
C PRO A 147 -10.18 -5.72 -0.31
N ASN A 148 -10.51 -6.33 -1.46
CA ASN A 148 -11.82 -6.21 -2.10
C ASN A 148 -12.26 -4.78 -2.42
N ALA A 149 -11.32 -3.85 -2.55
CA ALA A 149 -11.60 -2.49 -2.94
C ALA A 149 -12.01 -2.40 -4.42
N THR A 150 -12.98 -1.53 -4.71
CA THR A 150 -13.42 -1.20 -6.07
C THR A 150 -12.86 0.16 -6.50
N LEU A 151 -13.12 0.52 -7.76
CA LEU A 151 -12.82 1.86 -8.27
C LEU A 151 -13.54 2.97 -7.49
N TYR A 152 -14.75 2.69 -6.96
CA TYR A 152 -15.46 3.62 -6.09
C TYR A 152 -14.65 3.95 -4.83
N HIS A 153 -14.16 2.91 -4.13
CA HIS A 153 -13.34 3.12 -2.93
C HIS A 153 -12.05 3.88 -3.25
N PHE A 154 -11.40 3.54 -4.36
CA PHE A 154 -10.21 4.22 -4.82
C PHE A 154 -10.50 5.70 -5.14
N GLY A 155 -11.59 6.01 -5.86
CA GLY A 155 -11.97 7.37 -6.20
C GLY A 155 -12.22 8.24 -4.97
N ILE A 156 -12.93 7.71 -3.96
CA ILE A 156 -13.14 8.41 -2.69
C ILE A 156 -11.81 8.68 -1.97
N LEU A 157 -10.98 7.64 -1.80
CA LEU A 157 -9.70 7.75 -1.08
C LEU A 157 -8.69 8.67 -1.79
N MET A 158 -8.75 8.76 -3.12
CA MET A 158 -7.91 9.64 -3.92
C MET A 158 -8.48 11.05 -4.10
N SER A 159 -9.62 11.36 -3.49
CA SER A 159 -10.25 12.68 -3.59
C SER A 159 -9.64 13.71 -2.63
N ASN A 160 -9.85 14.97 -2.98
CA ASN A 160 -9.50 16.10 -2.10
C ASN A 160 -10.29 16.05 -0.77
N ALA A 161 -11.54 15.58 -0.78
CA ALA A 161 -12.35 15.43 0.44
C ALA A 161 -11.67 14.50 1.45
N HIS A 162 -11.23 13.31 1.00
CA HIS A 162 -10.50 12.39 1.87
C HIS A 162 -9.12 12.95 2.30
N ASN A 163 -8.39 13.60 1.38
CA ASN A 163 -7.09 14.19 1.73
C ASN A 163 -7.24 15.35 2.73
N ALA A 164 -8.28 16.18 2.63
CA ALA A 164 -8.58 17.21 3.63
C ALA A 164 -8.88 16.59 4.99
N TRP A 165 -9.68 15.52 5.03
CA TRP A 165 -9.92 14.75 6.26
C TRP A 165 -8.62 14.23 6.87
N VAL A 166 -7.77 13.56 6.06
CA VAL A 166 -6.47 13.07 6.53
C VAL A 166 -5.63 14.20 7.12
N LYS A 167 -5.51 15.31 6.42
CA LYS A 167 -4.74 16.49 6.87
C LYS A 167 -5.20 17.02 8.23
N THR A 168 -6.50 16.92 8.50
CA THR A 168 -7.12 17.44 9.73
C THR A 168 -6.97 16.48 10.91
N VAL A 169 -7.15 15.16 10.70
CA VAL A 169 -7.30 14.21 11.82
C VAL A 169 -6.08 13.31 12.04
N CYS A 170 -5.19 13.16 11.03
CA CYS A 170 -4.07 12.24 11.16
C CYS A 170 -3.01 12.73 12.16
N GLY A 171 -2.31 11.76 12.76
CA GLY A 171 -1.06 12.04 13.46
C GLY A 171 0.03 12.50 12.49
N ARG A 172 1.10 13.08 13.02
CA ARG A 172 2.27 13.50 12.24
C ARG A 172 3.55 12.88 12.77
N ILE A 173 4.51 12.67 11.86
CA ILE A 173 5.91 12.37 12.20
C ILE A 173 6.73 13.49 11.58
N LYS A 174 7.31 14.34 12.45
CA LYS A 174 7.81 15.66 12.04
C LYS A 174 6.67 16.45 11.39
N SER A 175 6.80 16.81 10.10
CA SER A 175 5.75 17.50 9.33
C SER A 175 4.87 16.56 8.50
N ASP A 176 5.30 15.32 8.25
CA ASP A 176 4.64 14.38 7.35
C ASP A 176 3.42 13.72 7.97
N TYR A 177 2.44 13.38 7.14
CA TYR A 177 1.20 12.73 7.56
C TYR A 177 1.45 11.26 7.95
N ARG A 178 0.88 10.85 9.09
CA ARG A 178 0.83 9.45 9.53
C ARG A 178 -0.60 8.94 9.46
N TYR A 179 -0.91 8.25 8.37
CA TYR A 179 -2.20 7.62 8.18
C TYR A 179 -2.40 6.46 9.18
N SER A 180 -3.52 6.41 9.86
CA SER A 180 -3.85 5.33 10.79
C SER A 180 -5.25 4.79 10.53
N VAL A 181 -5.43 3.48 10.72
CA VAL A 181 -6.73 2.82 10.53
C VAL A 181 -7.76 3.39 11.50
N ASN A 182 -7.43 3.40 12.79
CA ASN A 182 -8.39 3.73 13.85
C ASN A 182 -8.84 5.20 13.87
N VAL A 183 -7.94 6.12 13.51
CA VAL A 183 -8.27 7.56 13.59
C VAL A 183 -8.73 8.08 12.24
N VAL A 184 -8.03 7.70 11.16
CA VAL A 184 -8.28 8.26 9.82
C VAL A 184 -9.37 7.46 9.10
N TYR A 185 -9.13 6.16 8.86
CA TYR A 185 -10.01 5.37 8.02
C TYR A 185 -11.35 5.06 8.68
N ASN A 186 -11.33 4.52 9.90
CA ASN A 186 -12.54 4.07 10.58
C ASN A 186 -13.52 5.21 10.95
N ASN A 187 -13.03 6.44 11.00
CA ASN A 187 -13.87 7.60 11.31
C ASN A 187 -14.17 8.47 10.08
N PHE A 188 -13.68 8.07 8.90
CA PHE A 188 -13.94 8.82 7.67
C PHE A 188 -15.44 8.76 7.33
N PRO A 189 -16.10 9.91 7.14
CA PRO A 189 -17.53 9.94 6.82
C PRO A 189 -17.73 9.67 5.31
N TRP A 190 -17.91 8.41 4.94
CA TRP A 190 -18.19 8.04 3.56
C TRP A 190 -19.49 8.65 3.05
N PRO A 191 -19.57 9.12 1.79
CA PRO A 191 -20.80 9.66 1.24
C PRO A 191 -21.86 8.57 1.07
N ASN A 192 -23.13 8.93 1.22
CA ASN A 192 -24.25 8.06 0.88
C ASN A 192 -24.59 8.22 -0.61
N SER A 193 -23.79 7.61 -1.45
CA SER A 193 -23.88 7.78 -2.91
C SER A 193 -25.03 6.98 -3.52
N THR A 194 -25.73 7.58 -4.48
CA THR A 194 -26.64 6.86 -5.38
C THR A 194 -25.85 6.02 -6.38
N ASP A 195 -26.49 5.04 -7.03
CA ASP A 195 -25.85 4.19 -8.06
C ASP A 195 -25.23 5.04 -9.19
N ILE A 196 -25.89 6.13 -9.59
CA ILE A 196 -25.38 7.04 -10.61
C ILE A 196 -24.10 7.73 -10.15
N GLN A 197 -24.04 8.17 -8.88
CA GLN A 197 -22.86 8.78 -8.30
C GLN A 197 -21.72 7.76 -8.12
N VAL A 198 -22.02 6.53 -7.74
CA VAL A 198 -21.04 5.43 -7.69
C VAL A 198 -20.41 5.22 -9.06
N GLN A 199 -21.21 5.04 -10.12
CA GLN A 199 -20.72 4.88 -11.49
C GLN A 199 -19.88 6.08 -11.96
N LYS A 200 -20.29 7.29 -11.61
CA LYS A 200 -19.55 8.51 -11.94
C LYS A 200 -18.18 8.54 -11.26
N ILE A 201 -18.13 8.21 -9.98
CA ILE A 201 -16.86 8.14 -9.21
C ILE A 201 -15.96 7.04 -9.77
N GLU A 202 -16.51 5.86 -10.09
CA GLU A 202 -15.72 4.77 -10.68
C GLU A 202 -15.11 5.16 -12.02
N SER A 203 -15.89 5.85 -12.87
CA SER A 203 -15.42 6.36 -14.16
C SER A 203 -14.27 7.38 -14.00
N THR A 204 -14.41 8.34 -13.07
CA THR A 204 -13.36 9.34 -12.81
C THR A 204 -12.14 8.74 -12.09
N ALA A 205 -12.35 7.76 -11.23
CA ALA A 205 -11.29 6.98 -10.58
C ALA A 205 -10.46 6.20 -11.62
N LYS A 206 -11.14 5.58 -12.60
CA LYS A 206 -10.46 4.91 -13.72
C LYS A 206 -9.63 5.90 -14.52
N ALA A 207 -10.14 7.10 -14.80
CA ALA A 207 -9.40 8.14 -15.51
C ALA A 207 -8.10 8.56 -14.80
N ILE A 208 -8.04 8.52 -13.45
CA ILE A 208 -6.81 8.75 -12.70
C ILE A 208 -5.78 7.64 -13.02
N LEU A 209 -6.20 6.37 -13.02
CA LEU A 209 -5.32 5.24 -13.33
C LEU A 209 -4.85 5.28 -14.78
N ASP A 210 -5.74 5.61 -15.72
CA ASP A 210 -5.43 5.74 -17.14
C ASP A 210 -4.42 6.88 -17.37
N ALA A 211 -4.59 8.03 -16.69
CA ALA A 211 -3.65 9.13 -16.76
C ALA A 211 -2.26 8.78 -16.20
N ARG A 212 -2.17 7.98 -15.12
CA ARG A 212 -0.89 7.45 -14.62
C ARG A 212 -0.22 6.53 -15.64
N ALA A 213 -1.00 5.70 -16.33
CA ALA A 213 -0.50 4.72 -17.29
C ALA A 213 0.13 5.38 -18.54
N LEU A 214 -0.10 6.66 -18.80
CA LEU A 214 0.58 7.42 -19.85
C LEU A 214 2.08 7.66 -19.54
N TYR A 215 2.50 7.47 -18.30
CA TYR A 215 3.85 7.74 -17.80
C TYR A 215 4.45 6.49 -17.12
N PRO A 216 4.67 5.38 -17.86
CA PRO A 216 5.04 4.09 -17.29
C PRO A 216 6.40 4.09 -16.57
N ASP A 217 7.31 5.00 -16.97
CA ASP A 217 8.65 5.12 -16.41
C ASP A 217 8.71 6.06 -15.20
N TRP A 218 7.62 6.76 -14.90
CA TRP A 218 7.57 7.70 -13.78
C TRP A 218 7.12 6.98 -12.50
N SER A 219 7.79 7.29 -11.40
CA SER A 219 7.35 6.85 -10.08
C SER A 219 6.10 7.62 -9.62
N LEU A 220 5.40 7.10 -8.60
CA LEU A 220 4.33 7.86 -7.95
C LEU A 220 4.89 9.11 -7.25
N ALA A 221 6.18 9.10 -6.85
CA ALA A 221 6.83 10.29 -6.31
C ALA A 221 6.86 11.42 -7.34
N ASP A 222 7.24 11.10 -8.58
CA ASP A 222 7.31 12.06 -9.69
C ASP A 222 5.92 12.52 -10.12
N LEU A 223 4.98 11.58 -10.31
CA LEU A 223 3.61 11.87 -10.73
C LEU A 223 2.83 12.75 -9.74
N TYR A 224 3.18 12.67 -8.44
CA TYR A 224 2.50 13.43 -7.36
C TYR A 224 3.37 14.52 -6.75
N ASP A 225 4.44 14.93 -7.43
CA ASP A 225 5.11 16.19 -7.14
C ASP A 225 4.30 17.35 -7.72
N GLU A 226 3.95 18.34 -6.90
CA GLU A 226 3.09 19.46 -7.32
C GLU A 226 3.70 20.28 -8.48
N ASN A 227 5.02 20.31 -8.60
CA ASN A 227 5.71 21.04 -9.65
C ASN A 227 5.71 20.29 -11.00
N PHE A 228 5.66 18.95 -10.95
CA PHE A 228 5.84 18.10 -12.13
C PHE A 228 4.58 17.31 -12.51
N MET A 229 3.55 17.30 -11.67
CA MET A 229 2.31 16.56 -11.91
C MET A 229 1.74 16.82 -13.31
N PRO A 230 1.60 15.77 -14.16
CA PRO A 230 1.09 15.93 -15.53
C PRO A 230 -0.30 16.55 -15.59
N LYS A 231 -0.56 17.30 -16.66
CA LYS A 231 -1.85 18.00 -16.85
C LYS A 231 -3.03 17.02 -16.88
N GLU A 232 -2.85 15.90 -17.56
CA GLU A 232 -3.85 14.82 -17.69
C GLU A 232 -4.20 14.23 -16.31
N LEU A 233 -3.19 13.96 -15.49
CA LEU A 233 -3.38 13.44 -14.15
C LEU A 233 -4.03 14.47 -13.23
N ARG A 234 -3.61 15.74 -13.31
CA ARG A 234 -4.21 16.85 -12.57
C ARG A 234 -5.68 17.03 -12.93
N LYS A 235 -6.00 16.97 -14.23
CA LYS A 235 -7.39 17.06 -14.71
C LYS A 235 -8.22 15.87 -14.22
N ALA A 236 -7.72 14.66 -14.33
CA ALA A 236 -8.42 13.45 -13.85
C ALA A 236 -8.76 13.54 -12.35
N HIS A 237 -7.82 14.02 -11.52
CA HIS A 237 -8.08 14.29 -10.10
C HIS A 237 -9.14 15.35 -9.88
N GLN A 238 -9.10 16.47 -10.61
CA GLN A 238 -10.12 17.53 -10.50
C GLN A 238 -11.52 17.03 -10.89
N ASP A 239 -11.62 16.16 -11.90
CA ASP A 239 -12.90 15.58 -12.32
C ASP A 239 -13.41 14.58 -11.26
N ASN A 240 -12.51 13.80 -10.67
CA ASN A 240 -12.84 12.90 -9.55
C ASN A 240 -13.26 13.68 -8.30
N ASP A 241 -12.57 14.77 -7.96
CA ASP A 241 -12.93 15.64 -6.84
C ASP A 241 -14.36 16.18 -6.99
N ARG A 242 -14.73 16.61 -8.20
CA ARG A 242 -16.10 17.08 -8.48
C ARG A 242 -17.14 15.98 -8.31
N ALA A 243 -16.84 14.76 -8.79
CA ALA A 243 -17.75 13.63 -8.66
C ALA A 243 -17.95 13.23 -7.18
N VAL A 244 -16.87 13.25 -6.40
CA VAL A 244 -16.94 12.95 -4.95
C VAL A 244 -17.66 14.06 -4.18
N MET A 245 -17.38 15.33 -4.47
CA MET A 245 -18.06 16.46 -3.84
C MET A 245 -19.57 16.44 -4.14
N ASP A 246 -19.97 16.08 -5.35
CA ASP A 246 -21.39 15.89 -5.72
C ASP A 246 -22.04 14.78 -4.87
N ALA A 247 -21.34 13.68 -4.60
CA ALA A 247 -21.82 12.60 -3.72
C ALA A 247 -22.02 13.03 -2.27
N TYR A 248 -21.29 14.05 -1.80
CA TYR A 248 -21.52 14.70 -0.50
C TYR A 248 -22.62 15.79 -0.55
N GLY A 249 -23.23 16.06 -1.69
CA GLY A 249 -24.25 17.10 -1.85
C GLY A 249 -23.71 18.53 -1.91
N PHE A 250 -22.38 18.70 -2.13
CA PHE A 250 -21.80 20.03 -2.30
C PHE A 250 -22.00 20.53 -3.73
N THR A 251 -22.74 21.62 -3.90
CA THR A 251 -22.91 22.29 -5.18
C THR A 251 -21.75 23.25 -5.46
N LYS A 252 -21.54 23.64 -6.73
CA LYS A 252 -20.46 24.56 -7.15
C LYS A 252 -20.39 25.88 -6.35
N GLY A 253 -21.49 26.33 -5.73
CA GLY A 253 -21.52 27.54 -4.91
C GLY A 253 -21.02 27.34 -3.46
N THR A 254 -21.04 26.11 -2.95
CA THR A 254 -20.59 25.79 -1.58
C THR A 254 -19.07 25.59 -1.50
N ALA A 255 -18.47 25.07 -2.59
CA ALA A 255 -17.03 24.87 -2.69
C ALA A 255 -16.20 26.17 -2.73
N ALA A 256 -16.78 27.26 -3.24
CA ALA A 256 -16.12 28.56 -3.28
C ALA A 256 -16.00 29.23 -1.89
N ARG A 257 -16.92 28.93 -0.97
CA ARG A 257 -16.90 29.52 0.38
C ARG A 257 -15.90 28.92 1.35
N THR A 258 -15.43 27.69 1.09
CA THR A 258 -14.43 27.02 1.94
C THR A 258 -12.98 27.34 1.56
N SER A 259 -12.73 27.94 0.40
CA SER A 259 -11.39 28.38 -0.04
C SER A 259 -11.01 29.80 0.37
N GLU A 260 -11.97 30.61 0.83
CA GLU A 260 -11.73 32.01 1.26
C GLU A 260 -11.60 32.17 2.78
N SER A 261 -11.75 31.10 3.58
CA SER A 261 -11.70 31.15 5.04
C SER A 261 -10.68 30.19 5.67
N ALA A 262 -9.57 29.88 4.97
CA ALA A 262 -8.45 29.11 5.49
C ALA A 262 -7.12 29.84 5.30
#